data_bff0b27a6bce1cbb389940576c365983
#
_entry.id   bff0b27a6bce1cbb389940576c365983
#
_cell.length_a   1.000
_cell.length_b   1.000
_cell.length_c   1.000
_cell.angle_alpha   90.00
_cell.angle_beta   90.00
_cell.angle_gamma   90.00
#
_symmetry.space_group_name_H-M   'P 1'
#
loop_
_entity.id
_entity.type
_entity.pdbx_description
1 polymer ?
#
loop_
_entity_poly.entity_id
_entity_poly.type
_entity_poly.pdbx_seq_one_letter_code
_entity_poly.pdbx_strand_id
1 'polypeptide(L)' 'MNEENAKKTEYAIKQVGDRFYPVIIDHEAGGHYEIKNPLTGGTLSYKTAEAAETYVERAREKERE' A
#
# COMPACT_ATOMS: atom_id res chain seq x y z
N MET A 1 13.02 20.58 -7.78
CA MET A 1 12.64 20.35 -7.43
C MET A 1 11.61 19.57 -7.39
N ASN A 2 11.09 19.08 -8.01
CA ASN A 2 10.13 18.30 -8.02
C ASN A 2 10.35 16.93 -8.18
N GLU A 3 11.49 16.47 -8.13
CA GLU A 3 11.83 15.11 -8.26
C GLU A 3 11.31 14.36 -7.15
N GLU A 4 11.15 14.96 -6.04
CA GLU A 4 10.63 14.17 -4.95
C GLU A 4 9.23 13.76 -5.22
N ASN A 5 8.50 14.51 -6.00
CA ASN A 5 7.17 14.08 -6.31
C ASN A 5 7.17 12.87 -7.20
N ALA A 6 8.11 12.77 -8.07
CA ALA A 6 8.16 11.65 -8.95
C ALA A 6 8.42 10.36 -8.23
N LYS A 7 9.03 10.43 -7.04
CA LYS A 7 9.31 9.22 -6.32
C LYS A 7 8.27 8.88 -5.31
N LYS A 8 7.17 9.63 -5.23
CA LYS A 8 6.17 9.33 -4.25
C LYS A 8 5.51 8.05 -4.56
N THR A 9 5.39 7.21 -3.59
CA THR A 9 4.69 5.94 -3.73
C THR A 9 3.22 6.18 -3.49
N GLU A 10 2.39 5.64 -4.36
CA GLU A 10 0.97 5.74 -4.18
C GLU A 10 0.44 4.42 -3.70
N TYR A 11 -0.50 4.48 -2.77
CA TYR A 11 -1.11 3.29 -2.20
C TYR A 11 -2.60 3.31 -2.47
N ALA A 12 -3.19 2.14 -2.51
CA ALA A 12 -4.63 2.00 -2.63
C ALA A 12 -5.05 0.82 -1.79
N ILE A 13 -6.35 0.63 -1.62
CA ILE A 13 -6.85 -0.48 -0.86
C ILE A 13 -7.80 -1.25 -1.76
N LYS A 14 -7.55 -2.55 -1.90
CA LYS A 14 -8.35 -3.40 -2.75
C LYS A 14 -9.15 -4.33 -1.86
N GLN A 15 -10.43 -4.42 -2.08
CA GLN A 15 -11.29 -5.30 -1.31
C GLN A 15 -11.56 -6.57 -2.08
N VAL A 16 -11.33 -7.71 -1.45
CA VAL A 16 -11.63 -8.98 -2.05
C VAL A 16 -12.40 -9.76 -1.00
N GLY A 17 -13.68 -9.97 -1.23
CA GLY A 17 -14.52 -10.61 -0.24
C GLY A 17 -14.62 -9.74 0.99
N ASP A 18 -14.30 -10.30 2.13
CA ASP A 18 -14.35 -9.53 3.38
C ASP A 18 -12.95 -9.15 3.84
N ARG A 19 -11.97 -9.14 2.94
CA ARG A 19 -10.60 -8.75 3.31
C ARG A 19 -10.19 -7.53 2.51
N PHE A 20 -9.34 -6.72 3.12
CA PHE A 20 -8.86 -5.49 2.51
C PHE A 20 -7.36 -5.55 2.36
N TYR A 21 -6.88 -5.36 1.15
CA TYR A 21 -5.47 -5.52 0.82
C TYR A 21 -4.87 -4.18 0.43
N PRO A 22 -3.91 -3.67 1.20
CA PRO A 22 -3.21 -2.47 0.74
C PRO A 22 -2.30 -2.84 -0.43
N VAL A 23 -2.29 -2.02 -1.45
CA VAL A 23 -1.48 -2.29 -2.64
C VAL A 23 -0.71 -1.03 -2.99
N ILE A 24 0.39 -1.20 -3.70
CA ILE A 24 1.20 -0.10 -4.17
C ILE A 24 0.91 0.07 -5.65
N ILE A 25 0.67 1.29 -6.06
CA ILE A 25 0.37 1.58 -7.45
C ILE A 25 1.64 2.03 -8.14
N ASP A 26 1.94 1.39 -9.25
CA ASP A 26 3.12 1.74 -10.02
C ASP A 26 2.65 2.44 -11.28
N HIS A 27 2.83 3.74 -11.33
CA HIS A 27 2.36 4.51 -12.47
C HIS A 27 3.18 4.26 -13.71
N GLU A 28 4.41 3.89 -13.55
CA GLU A 28 5.24 3.66 -14.72
C GLU A 28 4.90 2.37 -15.42
N ALA A 29 4.76 1.32 -14.64
CA ALA A 29 4.41 0.03 -15.22
C ALA A 29 2.93 -0.10 -15.45
N GLY A 30 2.14 0.73 -14.79
CA GLY A 30 0.71 0.66 -14.97
C GLY A 30 0.04 -0.46 -14.21
N GLY A 31 0.61 -0.89 -13.10
CA GLY A 31 0.04 -1.99 -12.36
C GLY A 31 0.03 -1.76 -10.89
N HIS A 32 -0.33 -2.82 -10.17
CA HIS A 32 -0.34 -2.77 -8.72
C HIS A 32 0.55 -3.87 -8.19
N TYR A 33 1.10 -3.64 -7.02
CA TYR A 33 1.86 -4.67 -6.33
C TYR A 33 1.25 -4.90 -4.98
N GLU A 34 1.03 -6.14 -4.64
CA GLU A 34 0.56 -6.49 -3.32
C GLU A 34 1.74 -6.47 -2.37
N ILE A 35 1.46 -6.22 -1.09
CA ILE A 35 2.50 -6.10 -0.09
C ILE A 35 2.58 -7.41 0.66
N LYS A 36 3.78 -7.91 0.87
CA LYS A 36 3.98 -9.14 1.59
C LYS A 36 3.97 -8.91 3.07
N ASN A 37 3.33 -9.81 3.78
CA ASN A 37 3.31 -9.78 5.23
C ASN A 37 4.60 -10.42 5.73
N PRO A 38 5.48 -9.67 6.39
CA PRO A 38 6.76 -10.23 6.81
C PRO A 38 6.62 -11.34 7.84
N LEU A 39 5.50 -11.40 8.54
CA LEU A 39 5.33 -12.43 9.54
C LEU A 39 4.90 -13.76 8.96
N THR A 40 4.10 -13.73 7.91
CA THR A 40 3.58 -14.97 7.34
C THR A 40 4.15 -15.28 5.99
N GLY A 41 4.73 -14.29 5.32
CA GLY A 41 5.22 -14.50 3.96
C GLY A 41 4.15 -14.44 2.90
N GLY A 42 2.90 -14.28 3.28
CA GLY A 42 1.82 -14.17 2.33
C GLY A 42 1.46 -12.73 2.04
N THR A 43 0.33 -12.53 1.39
CA THR A 43 -0.09 -11.18 1.05
C THR A 43 -0.69 -10.51 2.27
N LEU A 44 -0.29 -9.28 2.50
CA LEU A 44 -0.78 -8.53 3.63
C LEU A 44 -2.25 -8.19 3.42
N SER A 45 -3.07 -8.41 4.42
CA SER A 45 -4.48 -8.08 4.35
C SER A 45 -5.01 -7.78 5.74
N TYR A 46 -6.14 -7.09 5.76
CA TYR A 46 -6.78 -6.69 7.01
C TYR A 46 -8.25 -7.02 6.95
N LYS A 47 -8.88 -7.12 8.10
CA LYS A 47 -10.29 -7.46 8.16
C LYS A 47 -11.18 -6.24 7.94
N THR A 48 -10.65 -5.04 8.11
CA THR A 48 -11.46 -3.83 7.94
C THR A 48 -10.71 -2.85 7.07
N ALA A 49 -11.46 -1.99 6.39
CA ALA A 49 -10.86 -0.95 5.58
C ALA A 49 -10.07 0.02 6.44
N GLU A 50 -10.57 0.27 7.64
CA GLU A 50 -9.91 1.20 8.52
C GLU A 50 -8.51 0.73 8.89
N ALA A 51 -8.37 -0.56 9.16
CA ALA A 51 -7.06 -1.10 9.50
C ALA A 51 -6.10 -1.00 8.32
N ALA A 52 -6.61 -1.26 7.12
CA ALA A 52 -5.76 -1.15 5.93
C ALA A 52 -5.35 0.29 5.70
N GLU A 53 -6.25 1.22 5.92
CA GLU A 53 -5.92 2.63 5.75
C GLU A 53 -4.90 3.09 6.77
N THR A 54 -4.97 2.59 7.99
CA THR A 54 -3.97 2.93 8.98
C THR A 54 -2.58 2.48 8.55
N TYR A 55 -2.51 1.29 7.97
CA TYR A 55 -1.24 0.81 7.47
C TYR A 55 -0.70 1.73 6.38
N VAL A 56 -1.57 2.13 5.45
CA VAL A 56 -1.16 2.96 4.34
C VAL A 56 -0.66 4.31 4.85
N GLU A 57 -1.36 4.87 5.82
CA GLU A 57 -0.95 6.16 6.36
C GLU A 57 0.41 6.06 7.01
N ARG A 58 0.66 5.00 7.75
CA ARG A 58 1.95 4.84 8.38
C ARG A 58 3.06 4.64 7.37
N ALA A 59 2.76 3.92 6.29
CA ALA A 59 3.76 3.72 5.25
C ALA A 59 4.10 5.02 4.57
N ARG A 60 3.09 5.86 4.34
CA ARG A 60 3.34 7.15 3.73
C ARG A 60 4.18 8.04 4.62
N GLU A 61 3.91 7.99 5.91
CA GLU A 61 4.68 8.81 6.82
C GLU A 61 6.13 8.40 6.85
N LYS A 62 6.39 7.12 6.78
CA LYS A 62 7.75 6.66 6.74
C LYS A 62 8.48 7.15 5.52
N GLU A 63 7.80 7.23 4.42
CA GLU A 63 8.42 7.70 3.21
C GLU A 63 8.76 9.17 3.28
N ARG A 64 8.03 9.91 4.07
CA ARG A 64 8.28 11.30 4.15
C ARG A 64 9.49 11.61 4.96
N GLU A 65 9.94 10.73 5.78
CA GLU A 65 11.12 10.92 6.53
C GLU A 65 12.31 10.62 5.68
#